data_75b8dfbf80fd42bf16e028118630e00c
#
_entry.id   75b8dfbf80fd42bf16e028118630e00c
#
_cell.length_a   1.000
_cell.length_b   1.000
_cell.length_c   1.000
_cell.angle_alpha   90.00
_cell.angle_beta   90.00
_cell.angle_gamma   90.00
#
_symmetry.space_group_name_H-M   'P 1'
#
loop_
_entity.id
_entity.type
_entity.pdbx_description
1 polymer ?
#
loop_
_entity_poly.entity_id
_entity_poly.type
_entity_poly.pdbx_seq_one_letter_code
_entity_poly.pdbx_strand_id
1 'polypeptide(L)'
;MKELNRRTFLTLSGAAVVALSLAGCGGGPSAPPAPAAPTQKELDLLKALNRALEDHWNELGRPGTLRTLSYSQDASDFARHFVSPCVKADKAEVEMTPEQDAAFENEMLERLQALRKKYGSDMSLREGVIGCEYVLGHPHPHEMKLTIPYALSGENFKNTFIEMHNWMDMETRDLGIYCPTVAGTDYMVIVPLSDRRVH
;
A
#
# COMPACT_ATOMS: atom_id res chain seq x y z
N MET A 1 40.23 1.87 18.24
CA MET A 1 38.89 2.01 17.67
C MET A 1 38.29 0.62 17.62
N LYS A 2 37.20 0.34 18.39
CA LYS A 2 36.58 -0.99 18.46
C LYS A 2 35.54 -1.07 17.34
N GLU A 3 35.69 -2.05 16.47
CA GLU A 3 34.75 -2.36 15.41
C GLU A 3 33.39 -2.77 16.01
N LEU A 4 32.35 -2.00 15.70
CA LEU A 4 30.97 -2.31 16.04
C LEU A 4 30.49 -3.42 15.10
N ASN A 5 30.33 -4.61 15.66
CA ASN A 5 29.94 -5.81 14.96
C ASN A 5 28.47 -5.69 14.47
N ARG A 6 28.22 -5.97 13.17
CA ARG A 6 26.92 -5.90 12.50
C ARG A 6 25.78 -6.69 13.20
N ARG A 7 26.11 -7.62 14.08
CA ARG A 7 25.14 -8.38 14.86
C ARG A 7 24.51 -7.59 16.01
N THR A 8 25.14 -6.52 16.48
CA THR A 8 24.60 -5.71 17.61
C THR A 8 23.58 -4.67 17.13
N PHE A 9 23.55 -4.35 15.84
CA PHE A 9 22.59 -3.39 15.28
C PHE A 9 21.17 -3.99 15.11
N LEU A 10 21.06 -5.31 14.94
CA LEU A 10 19.77 -5.99 14.73
C LEU A 10 19.00 -6.30 16.03
N THR A 11 19.65 -6.19 17.19
CA THR A 11 19.01 -6.42 18.50
C THR A 11 18.48 -5.15 19.17
N LEU A 12 18.82 -3.97 18.66
CA LEU A 12 18.34 -2.69 19.23
C LEU A 12 17.09 -2.11 18.54
N SER A 13 16.66 -2.66 17.40
CA SER A 13 15.47 -2.19 16.68
C SER A 13 14.18 -2.92 17.04
N GLY A 14 14.22 -3.86 17.97
CA GLY A 14 13.08 -4.73 18.33
C GLY A 14 12.32 -4.38 19.61
N ALA A 15 12.69 -3.35 20.36
CA ALA A 15 12.13 -3.15 21.69
C ALA A 15 11.88 -1.69 22.10
N ALA A 16 11.28 -0.89 21.24
CA ALA A 16 10.90 0.48 21.63
C ALA A 16 9.62 0.99 20.94
N VAL A 17 8.54 0.24 20.97
CA VAL A 17 7.21 0.80 20.67
C VAL A 17 6.16 0.14 21.59
N VAL A 18 6.29 0.30 22.91
CA VAL A 18 5.16 0.21 23.84
C VAL A 18 5.50 1.12 25.01
N ALA A 19 5.07 2.35 24.98
CA ALA A 19 4.67 3.16 26.12
C ALA A 19 4.73 4.65 25.75
N LEU A 20 3.66 5.22 25.23
CA LEU A 20 3.33 6.65 25.38
C LEU A 20 1.85 6.89 25.02
N SER A 21 0.97 6.29 25.79
CA SER A 21 -0.42 6.70 25.81
C SER A 21 -0.93 6.74 27.25
N LEU A 22 -0.47 7.74 28.00
CA LEU A 22 -1.14 8.21 29.23
C LEU A 22 -0.42 9.48 29.70
N ALA A 23 -0.94 10.62 29.32
CA ALA A 23 -1.05 11.83 30.14
C ALA A 23 -1.14 13.06 29.25
N GLY A 24 -2.22 13.77 29.33
CA GLY A 24 -2.31 15.11 28.76
C GLY A 24 -3.72 15.62 28.56
N CYS A 25 -4.46 15.83 29.64
CA CYS A 25 -5.52 16.85 29.66
C CYS A 25 -4.88 18.21 29.47
N GLY A 26 -5.04 18.79 28.27
CA GLY A 26 -4.66 20.18 28.00
C GLY A 26 -5.14 20.52 26.61
N GLY A 27 -6.23 21.34 26.53
CA GLY A 27 -6.84 21.75 25.27
C GLY A 27 -5.93 22.71 24.48
N GLY A 28 -5.18 22.12 23.53
CA GLY A 28 -4.54 22.80 22.42
C GLY A 28 -5.02 22.16 21.11
N PRO A 29 -4.84 22.80 19.94
CA PRO A 29 -5.20 22.17 18.67
C PRO A 29 -4.49 20.83 18.57
N SER A 30 -5.29 19.75 18.52
CA SER A 30 -4.79 18.39 18.45
C SER A 30 -3.85 18.26 17.24
N ALA A 31 -2.60 17.92 17.50
CA ALA A 31 -1.70 17.53 16.42
C ALA A 31 -2.36 16.40 15.62
N PRO A 32 -2.22 16.38 14.29
CA PRO A 32 -2.74 15.27 13.49
C PRO A 32 -2.20 13.94 14.05
N PRO A 33 -3.03 12.90 14.12
CA PRO A 33 -2.61 11.61 14.62
C PRO A 33 -1.38 11.13 13.85
N ALA A 34 -0.38 10.64 14.57
CA ALA A 34 0.82 10.11 13.96
C ALA A 34 0.45 8.99 12.97
N PRO A 35 1.13 8.90 11.80
CA PRO A 35 0.89 7.84 10.84
C PRO A 35 0.95 6.47 11.52
N ALA A 36 -0.01 5.59 11.21
CA ALA A 36 -0.04 4.27 11.79
C ALA A 36 1.14 3.44 11.27
N ALA A 37 1.95 2.88 12.16
CA ALA A 37 3.03 1.99 11.79
C ALA A 37 2.50 0.79 10.99
N PRO A 38 3.32 0.18 10.08
CA PRO A 38 2.92 -1.00 9.34
C PRO A 38 2.57 -2.16 10.28
N THR A 39 1.51 -2.86 9.96
CA THR A 39 1.12 -4.08 10.67
C THR A 39 2.02 -5.24 10.28
N GLN A 40 2.05 -6.30 11.10
CA GLN A 40 2.80 -7.52 10.76
C GLN A 40 2.31 -8.13 9.44
N LYS A 41 0.99 -8.13 9.16
CA LYS A 41 0.43 -8.59 7.89
C LYS A 41 0.99 -7.82 6.68
N GLU A 42 1.09 -6.50 6.79
CA GLU A 42 1.62 -5.63 5.73
C GLU A 42 3.13 -5.90 5.49
N LEU A 43 3.90 -6.13 6.55
CA LEU A 43 5.31 -6.51 6.45
C LEU A 43 5.53 -7.90 5.87
N ASP A 44 4.71 -8.88 6.26
CA ASP A 44 4.77 -10.24 5.74
C ASP A 44 4.40 -10.26 4.24
N LEU A 45 3.42 -9.45 3.83
CA LEU A 45 3.06 -9.29 2.43
C LEU A 45 4.22 -8.66 1.63
N LEU A 46 4.84 -7.60 2.12
CA LEU A 46 6.01 -7.00 1.46
C LEU A 46 7.15 -8.01 1.28
N LYS A 47 7.40 -8.83 2.29
CA LYS A 47 8.42 -9.88 2.23
C LYS A 47 8.09 -10.95 1.20
N ALA A 48 6.82 -11.37 1.14
CA ALA A 48 6.35 -12.36 0.16
C ALA A 48 6.44 -11.81 -1.27
N LEU A 49 6.11 -10.54 -1.48
CA LEU A 49 6.24 -9.85 -2.75
C LEU A 49 7.69 -9.79 -3.23
N ASN A 50 8.60 -9.36 -2.37
CA ASN A 50 10.03 -9.31 -2.71
C ASN A 50 10.57 -10.69 -3.10
N ARG A 51 10.15 -11.74 -2.39
CA ARG A 51 10.54 -13.11 -2.71
C ARG A 51 9.98 -13.55 -4.06
N ALA A 52 8.71 -13.31 -4.33
CA ALA A 52 8.09 -13.67 -5.59
C ALA A 52 8.76 -12.96 -6.79
N LEU A 53 9.14 -11.69 -6.61
CA LEU A 53 9.89 -10.94 -7.62
C LEU A 53 11.29 -11.50 -7.85
N GLU A 54 11.99 -11.88 -6.78
CA GLU A 54 13.32 -12.49 -6.88
C GLU A 54 13.25 -13.85 -7.60
N ASP A 55 12.29 -14.69 -7.23
CA ASP A 55 12.07 -15.99 -7.87
C ASP A 55 11.78 -15.80 -9.37
N HIS A 56 10.92 -14.86 -9.74
CA HIS A 56 10.59 -14.58 -11.14
C HIS A 56 11.76 -13.96 -11.93
N TRP A 57 12.54 -13.05 -11.30
CA TRP A 57 13.76 -12.50 -11.90
C TRP A 57 14.75 -13.60 -12.27
N ASN A 58 14.92 -14.56 -11.37
CA ASN A 58 15.79 -15.71 -11.57
C ASN A 58 15.27 -16.67 -12.66
N GLU A 59 13.95 -16.93 -12.69
CA GLU A 59 13.29 -17.73 -13.73
C GLU A 59 13.50 -17.14 -15.13
N LEU A 60 13.47 -15.82 -15.26
CA LEU A 60 13.71 -15.12 -16.52
C LEU A 60 15.19 -15.06 -16.93
N GLY A 61 16.11 -15.48 -16.05
CA GLY A 61 17.54 -15.41 -16.31
C GLY A 61 18.06 -13.98 -16.56
N ARG A 62 17.41 -12.97 -15.98
CA ARG A 62 17.79 -11.57 -16.16
C ARG A 62 19.14 -11.28 -15.50
N PRO A 63 20.08 -10.61 -16.20
CA PRO A 63 21.36 -10.23 -15.61
C PRO A 63 21.20 -9.07 -14.62
N GLY A 64 22.11 -9.00 -13.64
CA GLY A 64 22.17 -7.91 -12.68
C GLY A 64 21.47 -8.23 -11.36
N THR A 65 21.25 -7.20 -10.54
CA THR A 65 20.65 -7.34 -9.22
C THR A 65 19.25 -6.75 -9.24
N LEU A 66 18.27 -7.55 -8.86
CA LEU A 66 16.91 -7.07 -8.65
C LEU A 66 16.89 -6.08 -7.49
N ARG A 67 16.21 -4.98 -7.70
CA ARG A 67 15.96 -4.00 -6.65
C ARG A 67 14.79 -4.46 -5.78
N THR A 68 15.01 -4.51 -4.48
CA THR A 68 13.96 -4.83 -3.51
C THR A 68 12.97 -3.69 -3.37
N LEU A 69 11.70 -4.05 -3.21
CA LEU A 69 10.61 -3.13 -2.89
C LEU A 69 10.69 -2.72 -1.42
N SER A 70 10.40 -1.46 -1.14
CA SER A 70 10.36 -0.88 0.19
C SER A 70 8.92 -0.49 0.58
N TYR A 71 8.64 -0.44 1.86
CA TYR A 71 7.36 0.04 2.37
C TYR A 71 7.30 1.57 2.33
N SER A 72 6.23 2.12 1.77
CA SER A 72 5.93 3.55 1.79
C SER A 72 4.74 3.84 2.68
N GLN A 73 4.96 4.59 3.76
CA GLN A 73 3.91 5.01 4.68
C GLN A 73 2.86 5.87 3.98
N ASP A 74 3.28 6.87 3.21
CA ASP A 74 2.35 7.78 2.52
C ASP A 74 1.46 7.04 1.51
N ALA A 75 2.03 6.10 0.76
CA ALA A 75 1.26 5.29 -0.19
C ALA A 75 0.33 4.29 0.55
N SER A 76 0.74 3.80 1.72
CA SER A 76 -0.12 2.96 2.56
C SER A 76 -1.28 3.76 3.16
N ASP A 77 -1.03 5.01 3.56
CA ASP A 77 -2.09 5.91 4.02
C ASP A 77 -3.05 6.26 2.88
N PHE A 78 -2.54 6.44 1.65
CA PHE A 78 -3.38 6.56 0.46
C PHE A 78 -4.24 5.31 0.25
N ALA A 79 -3.66 4.11 0.31
CA ALA A 79 -4.40 2.85 0.20
C ALA A 79 -5.52 2.74 1.25
N ARG A 80 -5.24 3.10 2.51
CA ARG A 80 -6.23 3.12 3.62
C ARG A 80 -7.41 4.04 3.32
N HIS A 81 -7.12 5.25 2.83
CA HIS A 81 -8.17 6.21 2.46
C HIS A 81 -8.96 5.73 1.24
N PHE A 82 -8.27 5.17 0.24
CA PHE A 82 -8.90 4.71 -0.98
C PHE A 82 -9.97 3.64 -0.73
N VAL A 83 -9.74 2.70 0.17
CA VAL A 83 -10.74 1.65 0.48
C VAL A 83 -11.58 1.93 1.72
N SER A 84 -11.48 3.17 2.26
CA SER A 84 -12.21 3.54 3.47
C SER A 84 -13.75 3.38 3.38
N PRO A 85 -14.42 3.54 2.22
CA PRO A 85 -15.84 3.24 2.10
C PRO A 85 -16.17 1.78 2.45
N CYS A 86 -15.42 0.82 1.91
CA CYS A 86 -15.59 -0.61 2.20
C CYS A 86 -15.34 -0.92 3.69
N VAL A 87 -14.26 -0.37 4.25
CA VAL A 87 -13.89 -0.60 5.65
C VAL A 87 -14.92 0.00 6.61
N LYS A 88 -15.42 1.22 6.36
CA LYS A 88 -16.44 1.87 7.19
C LYS A 88 -17.78 1.14 7.14
N ALA A 89 -18.15 0.60 5.98
CA ALA A 89 -19.39 -0.14 5.80
C ALA A 89 -19.29 -1.60 6.27
N ASP A 90 -18.07 -2.09 6.56
CA ASP A 90 -17.77 -3.52 6.79
C ASP A 90 -18.32 -4.42 5.67
N LYS A 91 -18.15 -3.99 4.42
CA LYS A 91 -18.57 -4.70 3.21
C LYS A 91 -17.49 -4.68 2.16
N ALA A 92 -17.24 -5.83 1.53
CA ALA A 92 -16.28 -5.94 0.44
C ALA A 92 -16.71 -5.18 -0.82
N GLU A 93 -18.00 -4.88 -0.95
CA GLU A 93 -18.58 -4.14 -2.06
C GLU A 93 -19.55 -3.08 -1.53
N VAL A 94 -19.38 -1.84 -2.00
CA VAL A 94 -20.14 -0.68 -1.54
C VAL A 94 -20.55 0.16 -2.74
N GLU A 95 -21.83 0.49 -2.82
CA GLU A 95 -22.38 1.49 -3.73
C GLU A 95 -22.32 2.87 -3.06
N MET A 96 -21.88 3.87 -3.80
CA MET A 96 -21.85 5.27 -3.36
C MET A 96 -22.92 6.06 -4.11
N THR A 97 -23.55 7.03 -3.44
CA THR A 97 -24.40 7.99 -4.16
C THR A 97 -23.53 8.89 -5.03
N PRO A 98 -24.08 9.55 -6.08
CA PRO A 98 -23.31 10.47 -6.91
C PRO A 98 -22.59 11.56 -6.13
N GLU A 99 -23.20 12.07 -5.03
CA GLU A 99 -22.58 13.10 -4.18
C GLU A 99 -21.45 12.54 -3.33
N GLN A 100 -21.60 11.31 -2.81
CA GLN A 100 -20.56 10.63 -2.05
C GLN A 100 -19.37 10.31 -2.94
N ASP A 101 -19.64 9.86 -4.15
CA ASP A 101 -18.65 9.52 -5.14
C ASP A 101 -17.85 10.75 -5.58
N ALA A 102 -18.52 11.85 -5.96
CA ALA A 102 -17.86 13.09 -6.32
C ALA A 102 -16.96 13.65 -5.20
N ALA A 103 -17.42 13.56 -3.95
CA ALA A 103 -16.64 13.99 -2.78
C ALA A 103 -15.42 13.09 -2.58
N PHE A 104 -15.58 11.78 -2.73
CA PHE A 104 -14.51 10.80 -2.63
C PHE A 104 -13.48 10.98 -3.75
N GLU A 105 -13.90 11.15 -5.01
CA GLU A 105 -13.01 11.42 -6.14
C GLU A 105 -12.14 12.64 -5.90
N ASN A 106 -12.74 13.75 -5.48
CA ASN A 106 -12.01 14.99 -5.21
C ASN A 106 -10.95 14.78 -4.11
N GLU A 107 -11.32 14.12 -3.02
CA GLU A 107 -10.37 13.80 -1.94
C GLU A 107 -9.22 12.92 -2.45
N MET A 108 -9.52 11.88 -3.24
CA MET A 108 -8.50 10.97 -3.77
C MET A 108 -7.59 11.66 -4.78
N LEU A 109 -8.11 12.56 -5.61
CA LEU A 109 -7.30 13.36 -6.53
C LEU A 109 -6.33 14.28 -5.80
N GLU A 110 -6.75 14.94 -4.73
CA GLU A 110 -5.86 15.79 -3.91
C GLU A 110 -4.74 14.97 -3.28
N ARG A 111 -5.07 13.80 -2.70
CA ARG A 111 -4.09 12.89 -2.11
C ARG A 111 -3.11 12.34 -3.15
N LEU A 112 -3.61 11.97 -4.32
CA LEU A 112 -2.80 11.50 -5.43
C LEU A 112 -1.83 12.59 -5.92
N GLN A 113 -2.29 13.84 -6.02
CA GLN A 113 -1.43 14.97 -6.39
C GLN A 113 -0.33 15.20 -5.34
N ALA A 114 -0.63 15.05 -4.06
CA ALA A 114 0.36 15.14 -2.99
C ALA A 114 1.43 14.05 -3.11
N LEU A 115 1.04 12.80 -3.38
CA LEU A 115 1.97 11.70 -3.64
C LEU A 115 2.84 11.96 -4.87
N ARG A 116 2.25 12.39 -5.98
CA ARG A 116 2.97 12.73 -7.22
C ARG A 116 3.97 13.85 -6.99
N LYS A 117 3.60 14.87 -6.25
CA LYS A 117 4.51 15.98 -5.92
C LYS A 117 5.71 15.51 -5.10
N LYS A 118 5.50 14.57 -4.18
CA LYS A 118 6.54 14.07 -3.28
C LYS A 118 7.46 13.05 -3.96
N TYR A 119 6.90 12.14 -4.74
CA TYR A 119 7.62 10.97 -5.28
C TYR A 119 7.89 11.04 -6.78
N GLY A 120 7.35 12.03 -7.49
CA GLY A 120 7.45 12.09 -8.94
C GLY A 120 6.76 10.93 -9.68
N SER A 121 5.79 10.29 -9.02
CA SER A 121 5.15 9.06 -9.49
C SER A 121 4.18 9.30 -10.64
N ASP A 122 4.11 8.33 -11.57
CA ASP A 122 3.15 8.29 -12.70
C ASP A 122 1.83 7.60 -12.35
N MET A 123 1.60 7.32 -11.07
CA MET A 123 0.39 6.66 -10.61
C MET A 123 -0.88 7.36 -11.08
N SER A 124 -1.80 6.61 -11.69
CA SER A 124 -3.17 7.04 -12.01
C SER A 124 -4.17 6.37 -11.06
N LEU A 125 -5.34 7.01 -10.84
CA LEU A 125 -6.41 6.39 -10.03
C LEU A 125 -6.96 5.09 -10.64
N ARG A 126 -6.85 4.93 -11.97
CA ARG A 126 -7.32 3.73 -12.68
C ARG A 126 -6.38 2.54 -12.56
N GLU A 127 -5.08 2.81 -12.49
CA GLU A 127 -4.03 1.79 -12.63
C GLU A 127 -3.20 1.65 -11.35
N GLY A 128 -3.40 2.57 -10.40
CA GLY A 128 -2.52 2.74 -9.26
C GLY A 128 -2.86 1.93 -8.01
N VAL A 129 -4.07 1.35 -7.92
CA VAL A 129 -4.50 0.60 -6.72
C VAL A 129 -4.86 -0.82 -7.10
N ILE A 130 -4.07 -1.76 -6.62
CA ILE A 130 -4.27 -3.19 -6.83
C ILE A 130 -5.05 -3.75 -5.65
N GLY A 131 -6.01 -4.63 -5.92
CA GLY A 131 -6.86 -5.25 -4.89
C GLY A 131 -8.14 -4.48 -4.58
N CYS A 132 -8.40 -3.41 -5.35
CA CYS A 132 -9.66 -2.68 -5.29
C CYS A 132 -10.10 -2.30 -6.70
N GLU A 133 -11.30 -2.66 -7.06
CA GLU A 133 -11.98 -2.15 -8.25
C GLU A 133 -12.81 -0.94 -7.86
N TYR A 134 -12.57 0.15 -8.56
CA TYR A 134 -13.33 1.38 -8.46
C TYR A 134 -13.48 1.97 -9.85
N VAL A 135 -14.73 2.12 -10.31
CA VAL A 135 -15.02 2.58 -11.66
C VAL A 135 -15.27 4.08 -11.65
N LEU A 136 -14.31 4.83 -12.23
CA LEU A 136 -14.41 6.28 -12.39
C LEU A 136 -15.22 6.66 -13.64
N GLY A 137 -16.09 7.67 -13.52
CA GLY A 137 -16.66 8.37 -14.66
C GLY A 137 -17.81 7.64 -15.39
N HIS A 138 -18.48 6.72 -14.74
CA HIS A 138 -19.70 6.12 -15.26
C HIS A 138 -20.95 6.79 -14.67
N PRO A 139 -22.04 6.98 -15.46
CA PRO A 139 -23.29 7.63 -15.00
C PRO A 139 -24.16 6.73 -14.10
N HIS A 140 -23.68 5.58 -13.65
CA HIS A 140 -24.37 4.62 -12.79
C HIS A 140 -23.76 4.54 -11.41
N PRO A 141 -24.47 3.92 -10.43
CA PRO A 141 -23.97 3.88 -9.06
C PRO A 141 -22.52 3.40 -9.05
N HIS A 142 -21.67 4.20 -8.44
CA HIS A 142 -20.25 3.95 -8.40
C HIS A 142 -19.99 2.88 -7.37
N GLU A 143 -19.56 1.73 -7.83
CA GLU A 143 -19.24 0.59 -7.00
C GLU A 143 -17.76 0.57 -6.68
N MET A 144 -17.46 0.38 -5.40
CA MET A 144 -16.12 0.07 -4.93
C MET A 144 -16.12 -1.37 -4.43
N LYS A 145 -15.14 -2.17 -4.91
CA LYS A 145 -15.05 -3.58 -4.56
C LYS A 145 -13.64 -4.00 -4.23
N LEU A 146 -13.48 -4.64 -3.07
CA LEU A 146 -12.23 -5.32 -2.71
C LEU A 146 -12.16 -6.68 -3.42
N THR A 147 -11.09 -6.92 -4.17
CA THR A 147 -11.02 -8.05 -5.11
C THR A 147 -9.99 -9.12 -4.75
N ILE A 148 -8.98 -8.78 -3.93
CA ILE A 148 -7.90 -9.71 -3.65
C ILE A 148 -7.90 -10.09 -2.16
N PRO A 149 -8.36 -11.31 -1.81
CA PRO A 149 -8.21 -11.85 -0.46
C PRO A 149 -6.74 -11.98 -0.08
N TYR A 150 -6.45 -11.77 1.20
CA TYR A 150 -5.10 -11.87 1.72
C TYR A 150 -4.53 -13.29 1.57
N ALA A 151 -3.41 -13.39 0.84
CA ALA A 151 -2.64 -14.60 0.69
C ALA A 151 -1.16 -14.26 0.52
N LEU A 152 -0.26 -15.10 1.05
CA LEU A 152 1.19 -14.94 0.90
C LEU A 152 1.80 -15.95 -0.09
N SER A 153 0.98 -16.81 -0.65
CA SER A 153 1.36 -17.85 -1.60
C SER A 153 0.12 -18.39 -2.32
N GLY A 154 0.33 -19.22 -3.32
CA GLY A 154 -0.73 -19.88 -4.08
C GLY A 154 -0.92 -19.30 -5.48
N GLU A 155 -1.82 -19.92 -6.25
CA GLU A 155 -2.02 -19.58 -7.66
C GLU A 155 -2.56 -18.15 -7.82
N ASN A 156 -3.50 -17.74 -6.98
CA ASN A 156 -4.03 -16.38 -7.01
C ASN A 156 -2.95 -15.33 -6.68
N PHE A 157 -2.07 -15.63 -5.73
CA PHE A 157 -0.93 -14.77 -5.42
C PHE A 157 0.03 -14.69 -6.60
N LYS A 158 0.39 -15.83 -7.21
CA LYS A 158 1.25 -15.89 -8.40
C LYS A 158 0.63 -15.15 -9.58
N ASN A 159 -0.64 -15.35 -9.88
CA ASN A 159 -1.34 -14.71 -11.00
C ASN A 159 -1.45 -13.20 -10.82
N THR A 160 -1.75 -12.74 -9.63
CA THR A 160 -1.76 -11.31 -9.31
C THR A 160 -0.38 -10.69 -9.51
N PHE A 161 0.70 -11.44 -9.25
CA PHE A 161 2.07 -10.95 -9.31
C PHE A 161 2.82 -11.31 -10.59
N ILE A 162 2.30 -12.19 -11.44
CA ILE A 162 2.80 -12.37 -12.83
C ILE A 162 2.45 -11.13 -13.66
N GLU A 163 1.32 -10.49 -13.41
CA GLU A 163 1.00 -9.16 -13.97
C GLU A 163 1.94 -8.07 -13.47
N MET A 164 2.72 -8.31 -12.44
CA MET A 164 3.81 -7.44 -11.99
C MET A 164 5.01 -7.38 -12.94
N HIS A 165 4.97 -8.03 -14.09
CA HIS A 165 5.93 -7.78 -15.18
C HIS A 165 6.16 -6.27 -15.39
N ASN A 166 5.08 -5.51 -15.33
CA ASN A 166 5.15 -4.07 -15.44
C ASN A 166 5.91 -3.40 -14.28
N TRP A 167 5.94 -3.99 -13.08
CA TRP A 167 6.64 -3.38 -11.95
C TRP A 167 8.16 -3.48 -12.06
N MET A 168 8.68 -4.60 -12.59
CA MET A 168 10.10 -4.74 -12.85
C MET A 168 10.57 -3.81 -13.97
N ASP A 169 9.71 -3.59 -14.98
CA ASP A 169 10.01 -2.71 -16.11
C ASP A 169 9.72 -1.24 -15.79
N MET A 170 8.76 -0.95 -14.91
CA MET A 170 8.39 0.40 -14.46
C MET A 170 9.24 0.96 -13.31
N GLU A 171 10.27 0.23 -12.88
CA GLU A 171 11.13 0.64 -11.77
C GLU A 171 10.38 1.00 -10.47
N THR A 172 9.30 0.28 -10.20
CA THR A 172 8.60 0.38 -8.93
C THR A 172 9.59 0.17 -7.79
N ARG A 173 9.65 1.13 -6.86
CA ARG A 173 10.61 1.10 -5.75
C ARG A 173 9.93 0.91 -4.42
N ASP A 174 8.83 1.62 -4.24
CA ASP A 174 8.13 1.70 -2.98
C ASP A 174 6.70 1.22 -3.15
N LEU A 175 6.18 0.53 -2.13
CA LEU A 175 4.81 0.07 -2.08
C LEU A 175 4.07 0.66 -0.90
N GLY A 176 2.90 1.24 -1.17
CA GLY A 176 1.86 1.36 -0.18
C GLY A 176 1.18 0.00 0.00
N ILE A 177 1.07 -0.46 1.22
CA ILE A 177 0.42 -1.73 1.54
C ILE A 177 -0.59 -1.48 2.65
N TYR A 178 -1.81 -1.98 2.44
CA TYR A 178 -2.85 -1.99 3.45
C TYR A 178 -3.59 -3.33 3.41
N CYS A 179 -3.74 -3.95 4.58
CA CYS A 179 -4.39 -5.25 4.72
C CYS A 179 -5.63 -5.12 5.64
N PRO A 180 -6.77 -4.60 5.11
CA PRO A 180 -8.00 -4.49 5.88
C PRO A 180 -8.64 -5.85 6.13
N THR A 181 -9.34 -5.96 7.27
CA THR A 181 -10.32 -7.01 7.53
C THR A 181 -11.71 -6.42 7.30
N VAL A 182 -12.49 -6.99 6.41
CA VAL A 182 -13.83 -6.53 6.05
C VAL A 182 -14.75 -7.75 5.99
N ALA A 183 -15.90 -7.68 6.67
CA ALA A 183 -16.84 -8.78 6.81
C ALA A 183 -16.17 -10.12 7.22
N GLY A 184 -15.17 -10.05 8.10
CA GLY A 184 -14.42 -11.21 8.58
C GLY A 184 -13.38 -11.78 7.60
N THR A 185 -13.21 -11.18 6.42
CA THR A 185 -12.19 -11.55 5.43
C THR A 185 -11.08 -10.53 5.38
N ASP A 186 -9.83 -10.99 5.36
CA ASP A 186 -8.67 -10.14 5.14
C ASP A 186 -8.45 -9.93 3.65
N TYR A 187 -8.15 -8.69 3.25
CA TYR A 187 -7.87 -8.31 1.86
C TYR A 187 -6.47 -7.70 1.73
N MET A 188 -5.97 -7.66 0.51
CA MET A 188 -4.72 -6.98 0.15
C MET A 188 -5.03 -5.80 -0.75
N VAL A 189 -4.52 -4.63 -0.37
CA VAL A 189 -4.58 -3.40 -1.17
C VAL A 189 -3.17 -2.86 -1.32
N ILE A 190 -2.72 -2.70 -2.56
CA ILE A 190 -1.34 -2.33 -2.88
C ILE A 190 -1.33 -1.12 -3.81
N VAL A 191 -0.50 -0.16 -3.48
CA VAL A 191 -0.28 1.07 -4.27
C VAL A 191 1.20 1.12 -4.67
N PRO A 192 1.54 0.78 -5.92
CA PRO A 192 2.90 0.90 -6.40
C PRO A 192 3.28 2.35 -6.65
N LEU A 193 4.45 2.76 -6.19
CA LEU A 193 5.08 4.03 -6.54
C LEU A 193 6.24 3.74 -7.49
N SER A 194 6.14 4.25 -8.71
CA SER A 194 7.21 4.17 -9.69
C SER A 194 7.91 5.52 -9.82
N ASP A 195 9.23 5.50 -10.00
CA ASP A 195 9.96 6.69 -10.41
C ASP A 195 9.63 7.01 -11.87
N ARG A 196 9.31 8.26 -12.16
CA ARG A 196 9.39 8.76 -13.52
C ARG A 196 10.84 8.79 -13.91
N ARG A 197 11.27 7.95 -14.85
CA ARG A 197 12.41 8.35 -15.68
C ARG A 197 11.91 9.34 -16.72
N VAL A 198 12.41 10.55 -16.61
CA VAL A 198 12.41 11.48 -17.74
C VAL A 198 13.37 10.87 -18.74
N HIS A 199 12.85 10.28 -19.81
CA HIS A 199 13.59 9.89 -20.99
C HIS A 199 13.79 11.13 -21.88
#